data_23771b527c4f1ed01d8eb936e50a222e
#
_entry.id   23771b527c4f1ed01d8eb936e50a222e
#
_cell.length_a   1.000
_cell.length_b   1.000
_cell.length_c   1.000
_cell.angle_alpha   90.00
_cell.angle_beta   90.00
_cell.angle_gamma   90.00
#
_symmetry.space_group_name_H-M   'P 1'
#
loop_
_entity.id
_entity.type
_entity.pdbx_description
1 polymer ?
#
loop_
_entity_poly.entity_id
_entity_poly.type
_entity_poly.pdbx_seq_one_letter_code
_entity_poly.pdbx_strand_id
1 'polypeptide(L)'
;MTELPFKKIWLIAIAFFLAGSAICRAEYDYINISNPFLRKIPLAVPLFKAMSGTPAEMEVSEKASGLLSQTLDYTRYFEILNLDANIEQQNKSDIIAPNINFQNWTSMGAELLVTGGVLVKDDLLKMELRLYDTFKEQLIIGKKYTAGISDQRKIILSFCREVIYRLTGNRGFFNSKIAFVSTSSGNKEICVCEFDGYNPVQFTHNKSITLFPAWSSDAEWLAYTSYVQGKPDLYIRHIKEKQGAIVSKMGINTTPAWVPGRFELAATLSFSGDPEIYLLTGRGKVIKRLTNETGIDSSPTWSPDGKKMAFVSRRSGTPQIYIDDLDSGRVERLTFQGKYNTQPCWSPKGDRIAYSAMEKGETNIKVIGFDGQGAVQLTHATGDNESPAWSPEGSLIAFSSNREGPSRIYVMTAYGTDQKRLLVLPGEQTNPNWSPEVSDN
;
A
#
# COMPACT_ATOMS: atom_id res chain seq x y z
N MET A 1 12.29 -79.60 -12.54
CA MET A 1 12.93 -78.46 -13.23
C MET A 1 11.81 -77.57 -13.69
N THR A 2 11.50 -76.53 -12.92
CA THR A 2 10.43 -75.58 -13.22
C THR A 2 11.06 -74.21 -13.34
N GLU A 3 11.09 -73.69 -14.56
CA GLU A 3 11.56 -72.35 -14.89
C GLU A 3 10.64 -71.30 -14.30
N LEU A 4 11.17 -70.42 -13.50
CA LEU A 4 10.50 -69.18 -13.06
C LEU A 4 10.57 -68.13 -14.18
N PRO A 5 9.48 -67.49 -14.58
CA PRO A 5 9.50 -66.56 -15.70
C PRO A 5 10.10 -65.23 -15.33
N PHE A 6 11.17 -64.86 -16.01
CA PHE A 6 11.92 -63.60 -15.95
C PHE A 6 11.06 -62.33 -16.07
N LYS A 7 9.83 -62.42 -16.53
CA LYS A 7 8.90 -61.30 -16.68
C LYS A 7 8.38 -60.68 -15.36
N LYS A 8 8.38 -61.40 -14.24
CA LYS A 8 7.88 -60.88 -12.95
C LYS A 8 8.90 -60.02 -12.21
N ILE A 9 10.23 -60.20 -12.48
CA ILE A 9 11.26 -59.43 -11.82
C ILE A 9 11.35 -58.01 -12.39
N TRP A 10 11.04 -57.83 -13.69
CA TRP A 10 11.01 -56.48 -14.31
C TRP A 10 9.83 -55.66 -13.87
N LEU A 11 8.67 -56.23 -13.58
CA LEU A 11 7.51 -55.51 -13.09
C LEU A 11 7.68 -55.03 -11.64
N ILE A 12 8.39 -55.76 -10.81
CA ILE A 12 8.70 -55.36 -9.43
C ILE A 12 9.78 -54.23 -9.43
N ALA A 13 10.75 -54.25 -10.30
CA ALA A 13 11.77 -53.17 -10.44
C ALA A 13 11.16 -51.86 -10.95
N ILE A 14 10.19 -51.92 -11.88
CA ILE A 14 9.48 -50.74 -12.37
C ILE A 14 8.54 -50.14 -11.29
N ALA A 15 7.90 -51.00 -10.48
CA ALA A 15 7.05 -50.54 -9.36
C ALA A 15 7.88 -49.88 -8.25
N PHE A 16 9.13 -50.28 -8.01
CA PHE A 16 10.04 -49.63 -7.05
C PHE A 16 10.61 -48.30 -7.56
N PHE A 17 10.77 -48.14 -8.88
CA PHE A 17 11.22 -46.87 -9.48
C PHE A 17 10.13 -45.80 -9.56
N LEU A 18 8.84 -46.21 -9.61
CA LEU A 18 7.69 -45.28 -9.58
C LEU A 18 7.26 -44.89 -8.16
N ALA A 19 7.69 -45.60 -7.12
CA ALA A 19 7.40 -45.28 -5.73
C ALA A 19 8.43 -44.29 -5.11
N GLY A 20 9.51 -43.95 -5.83
CA GLY A 20 10.63 -43.12 -5.32
C GLY A 20 10.57 -41.65 -5.67
N SER A 21 9.60 -41.16 -6.40
CA SER A 21 9.41 -39.71 -6.63
C SER A 21 8.35 -39.14 -5.71
N ALA A 22 8.57 -39.20 -4.40
CA ALA A 22 7.95 -38.26 -3.50
C ALA A 22 8.55 -36.89 -3.85
N ILE A 23 7.83 -36.14 -4.69
CA ILE A 23 8.08 -34.70 -4.88
C ILE A 23 7.88 -34.10 -3.50
N CYS A 24 8.97 -33.88 -2.77
CA CYS A 24 8.99 -33.05 -1.58
C CYS A 24 8.62 -31.63 -2.04
N ARG A 25 7.32 -31.33 -2.14
CA ARG A 25 6.86 -29.95 -2.22
C ARG A 25 7.18 -29.37 -0.86
N ALA A 26 8.17 -28.50 -0.82
CA ALA A 26 8.35 -27.61 0.30
C ALA A 26 7.06 -26.77 0.36
N GLU A 27 6.15 -27.13 1.26
CA GLU A 27 4.99 -26.33 1.61
C GLU A 27 5.55 -25.16 2.40
N TYR A 28 5.53 -23.98 1.79
CA TYR A 28 5.89 -22.76 2.52
C TYR A 28 4.72 -22.43 3.43
N ASP A 29 4.89 -22.57 4.72
CA ASP A 29 3.96 -22.04 5.72
C ASP A 29 4.02 -20.50 5.66
N TYR A 30 3.10 -19.91 4.90
CA TYR A 30 2.87 -18.49 4.94
C TYR A 30 2.08 -18.15 6.22
N ILE A 31 2.67 -17.37 7.09
CA ILE A 31 1.97 -16.84 8.25
C ILE A 31 1.02 -15.75 7.73
N ASN A 32 -0.29 -15.93 7.92
CA ASN A 32 -1.26 -14.88 7.62
C ASN A 32 -1.21 -13.80 8.70
N ILE A 33 -0.23 -12.89 8.60
CA ILE A 33 -0.02 -11.78 9.52
C ILE A 33 -0.90 -10.55 9.23
N SER A 34 -1.82 -10.65 8.27
CA SER A 34 -2.75 -9.56 7.95
C SER A 34 -3.94 -9.45 8.92
N ASN A 35 -4.08 -10.38 9.87
CA ASN A 35 -5.12 -10.35 10.88
C ASN A 35 -4.63 -9.55 12.12
N PRO A 36 -5.32 -8.47 12.55
CA PRO A 36 -4.91 -7.64 13.68
C PRO A 36 -5.02 -8.34 15.03
N PHE A 37 -5.72 -9.47 15.10
CA PHE A 37 -5.78 -10.33 16.27
C PHE A 37 -4.55 -11.25 16.36
N LEU A 38 -3.72 -11.31 15.33
CA LEU A 38 -2.42 -11.97 15.42
C LEU A 38 -1.42 -11.04 16.09
N ARG A 39 -0.71 -11.57 17.07
CA ARG A 39 0.38 -10.88 17.77
C ARG A 39 1.42 -10.39 16.74
N LYS A 40 1.88 -9.14 16.87
CA LYS A 40 3.03 -8.65 16.12
C LYS A 40 4.24 -9.54 16.41
N ILE A 41 5.08 -9.78 15.41
CA ILE A 41 6.28 -10.60 15.55
C ILE A 41 7.39 -9.75 16.18
N PRO A 42 7.89 -10.10 17.38
CA PRO A 42 9.00 -9.40 18.01
C PRO A 42 10.27 -9.51 17.15
N LEU A 43 10.79 -8.37 16.71
CA LEU A 43 11.94 -8.26 15.82
C LEU A 43 13.04 -7.42 16.47
N ALA A 44 14.24 -8.01 16.57
CA ALA A 44 15.45 -7.30 16.96
C ALA A 44 16.20 -6.80 15.72
N VAL A 45 16.58 -5.52 15.72
CA VAL A 45 17.40 -4.89 14.68
C VAL A 45 18.53 -4.13 15.39
N PRO A 46 19.63 -4.78 15.76
CA PRO A 46 20.78 -4.11 16.34
C PRO A 46 21.48 -3.22 15.31
N LEU A 47 22.36 -2.35 15.81
CA LEU A 47 23.24 -1.54 14.97
C LEU A 47 24.04 -2.44 14.03
N PHE A 48 24.08 -2.11 12.74
CA PHE A 48 24.84 -2.90 11.76
C PHE A 48 26.34 -2.77 11.98
N LYS A 49 27.08 -3.82 11.68
CA LYS A 49 28.52 -3.88 11.88
C LYS A 49 29.24 -3.04 10.83
N ALA A 50 29.99 -2.02 11.25
CA ALA A 50 30.95 -1.34 10.43
C ALA A 50 32.15 -2.26 10.22
N MET A 51 32.40 -2.73 8.98
CA MET A 51 33.35 -3.81 8.71
C MET A 51 34.81 -3.36 8.87
N SER A 52 35.13 -2.12 8.50
CA SER A 52 36.46 -1.53 8.66
C SER A 52 36.52 -0.52 9.81
N GLY A 53 35.42 -0.21 10.44
CA GLY A 53 35.32 0.70 11.58
C GLY A 53 35.57 2.17 11.23
N THR A 54 35.39 2.57 9.98
CA THR A 54 35.54 3.98 9.57
C THR A 54 34.34 4.83 10.01
N PRO A 55 34.51 6.14 10.23
CA PRO A 55 33.41 7.03 10.59
C PRO A 55 32.26 7.01 9.57
N ALA A 56 32.58 6.93 8.28
CA ALA A 56 31.58 6.82 7.21
C ALA A 56 30.73 5.53 7.31
N GLU A 57 31.37 4.40 7.63
CA GLU A 57 30.66 3.14 7.86
C GLU A 57 29.78 3.18 9.09
N MET A 58 30.22 3.83 10.17
CA MET A 58 29.43 3.99 11.41
C MET A 58 28.19 4.81 11.15
N GLU A 59 28.30 5.94 10.43
CA GLU A 59 27.17 6.78 10.05
C GLU A 59 26.16 6.03 9.16
N VAL A 60 26.65 5.31 8.15
CA VAL A 60 25.80 4.49 7.27
C VAL A 60 25.11 3.37 8.07
N SER A 61 25.84 2.72 8.98
CA SER A 61 25.33 1.66 9.84
C SER A 61 24.15 2.12 10.69
N GLU A 62 24.27 3.24 11.39
CA GLU A 62 23.24 3.84 12.22
C GLU A 62 22.01 4.22 11.38
N LYS A 63 22.21 4.95 10.28
CA LYS A 63 21.12 5.32 9.37
C LYS A 63 20.40 4.12 8.77
N ALA A 64 21.14 3.08 8.38
CA ALA A 64 20.61 1.89 7.73
C ALA A 64 19.78 1.03 8.71
N SER A 65 20.32 0.75 9.91
CA SER A 65 19.60 -0.02 10.92
C SER A 65 18.34 0.72 11.40
N GLY A 66 18.44 2.03 11.62
CA GLY A 66 17.30 2.86 11.99
C GLY A 66 16.22 2.92 10.90
N LEU A 67 16.60 3.10 9.64
CA LEU A 67 15.67 3.09 8.52
C LEU A 67 14.97 1.73 8.36
N LEU A 68 15.72 0.62 8.51
CA LEU A 68 15.17 -0.73 8.42
C LEU A 68 14.14 -0.96 9.52
N SER A 69 14.47 -0.61 10.77
CA SER A 69 13.55 -0.69 11.91
C SER A 69 12.27 0.10 11.68
N GLN A 70 12.40 1.37 11.27
CA GLN A 70 11.25 2.23 10.97
C GLN A 70 10.40 1.68 9.82
N THR A 71 11.03 1.19 8.75
CA THR A 71 10.33 0.64 7.58
C THR A 71 9.55 -0.62 7.95
N LEU A 72 10.14 -1.54 8.73
CA LEU A 72 9.45 -2.76 9.15
C LEU A 72 8.37 -2.47 10.19
N ASP A 73 8.58 -1.56 11.15
CA ASP A 73 7.50 -1.07 12.05
C ASP A 73 6.33 -0.48 11.26
N TYR A 74 6.62 0.28 10.21
CA TYR A 74 5.60 0.88 9.37
C TYR A 74 4.65 -0.15 8.75
N THR A 75 5.12 -1.37 8.46
CA THR A 75 4.29 -2.46 7.92
C THR A 75 3.25 -2.99 8.91
N ARG A 76 3.39 -2.70 10.21
CA ARG A 76 2.53 -3.16 11.32
C ARG A 76 2.58 -4.67 11.60
N TYR A 77 3.45 -5.40 10.92
CA TYR A 77 3.63 -6.84 11.17
C TYR A 77 4.57 -7.13 12.33
N PHE A 78 5.47 -6.18 12.65
CA PHE A 78 6.52 -6.37 13.64
C PHE A 78 6.33 -5.49 14.87
N GLU A 79 6.79 -5.99 15.99
CA GLU A 79 7.09 -5.24 17.20
C GLU A 79 8.62 -5.09 17.29
N ILE A 80 9.12 -3.89 16.97
CA ILE A 80 10.55 -3.63 17.05
C ILE A 80 10.98 -3.53 18.50
N LEU A 81 11.88 -4.43 18.91
CA LEU A 81 12.40 -4.43 20.28
C LEU A 81 13.30 -3.22 20.52
N ASN A 82 13.07 -2.55 21.64
CA ASN A 82 13.92 -1.46 22.08
C ASN A 82 15.22 -2.04 22.67
N LEU A 83 16.34 -1.80 22.00
CA LEU A 83 17.66 -2.29 22.43
C LEU A 83 18.38 -1.17 23.19
N ASP A 84 18.64 -1.37 24.47
CA ASP A 84 19.46 -0.46 25.26
C ASP A 84 20.92 -0.47 24.77
N ALA A 85 21.61 0.70 24.78
CA ALA A 85 22.99 0.81 24.33
C ALA A 85 23.97 -0.15 25.01
N ASN A 86 23.71 -0.56 26.25
CA ASN A 86 24.50 -1.56 26.98
C ASN A 86 24.31 -2.97 26.40
N ILE A 87 23.11 -3.28 25.93
CA ILE A 87 22.74 -4.54 25.29
C ILE A 87 23.38 -4.63 23.90
N GLU A 88 23.40 -3.53 23.15
CA GLU A 88 24.08 -3.44 21.86
C GLU A 88 25.59 -3.64 21.98
N GLN A 89 26.23 -3.09 23.02
CA GLN A 89 27.67 -3.26 23.27
C GLN A 89 28.02 -4.71 23.69
N GLN A 90 27.18 -5.37 24.47
CA GLN A 90 27.38 -6.76 24.90
C GLN A 90 27.08 -7.76 23.77
N ASN A 91 26.14 -7.44 22.92
CA ASN A 91 25.73 -8.24 21.78
C ASN A 91 26.23 -7.65 20.44
N LYS A 92 27.48 -7.14 20.38
CA LYS A 92 28.10 -6.77 19.09
C LYS A 92 27.90 -7.93 18.11
N SER A 93 26.74 -7.88 17.45
CA SER A 93 26.24 -9.01 16.68
C SER A 93 27.21 -9.25 15.52
N ASP A 94 27.81 -10.42 15.54
CA ASP A 94 28.41 -10.92 14.32
C ASP A 94 27.30 -11.13 13.28
N ILE A 95 27.68 -11.02 12.00
CA ILE A 95 26.72 -11.07 10.90
C ILE A 95 26.33 -12.53 10.61
N ILE A 96 27.13 -13.50 11.05
CA ILE A 96 27.07 -14.91 10.63
C ILE A 96 26.69 -15.81 11.80
N ALA A 97 25.76 -16.73 11.60
CA ALA A 97 25.17 -17.62 12.58
C ALA A 97 26.15 -18.28 13.57
N PRO A 98 27.32 -18.82 13.20
CA PRO A 98 28.21 -19.46 14.18
C PRO A 98 28.70 -18.53 15.30
N ASN A 99 28.68 -17.23 15.07
CA ASN A 99 29.19 -16.23 16.01
C ASN A 99 28.06 -15.44 16.68
N ILE A 100 26.78 -15.74 16.38
CA ILE A 100 25.62 -15.10 16.99
C ILE A 100 25.20 -15.91 18.20
N ASN A 101 25.14 -15.27 19.38
CA ASN A 101 24.54 -15.88 20.56
C ASN A 101 23.00 -15.71 20.50
N PHE A 102 22.30 -16.65 19.88
CA PHE A 102 20.84 -16.61 19.73
C PHE A 102 20.10 -16.66 21.07
N GLN A 103 20.68 -17.30 22.10
CA GLN A 103 20.07 -17.37 23.43
C GLN A 103 19.90 -15.98 24.06
N ASN A 104 20.82 -15.06 23.81
CA ASN A 104 20.68 -13.69 24.29
C ASN A 104 19.45 -13.01 23.66
N TRP A 105 19.23 -13.21 22.35
CA TRP A 105 18.10 -12.60 21.61
C TRP A 105 16.77 -13.21 22.00
N THR A 106 16.68 -14.53 22.16
CA THR A 106 15.46 -15.20 22.63
C THR A 106 15.12 -14.82 24.06
N SER A 107 16.13 -14.63 24.94
CA SER A 107 15.91 -14.17 26.32
C SER A 107 15.31 -12.76 26.40
N MET A 108 15.56 -11.91 25.39
CA MET A 108 14.95 -10.58 25.25
C MET A 108 13.59 -10.64 24.56
N GLY A 109 13.11 -11.82 24.18
CA GLY A 109 11.82 -12.02 23.52
C GLY A 109 11.85 -11.85 22.00
N ALA A 110 13.03 -11.71 21.37
CA ALA A 110 13.10 -11.65 19.90
C ALA A 110 12.75 -13.00 19.28
N GLU A 111 11.83 -13.01 18.35
CA GLU A 111 11.51 -14.17 17.49
C GLU A 111 12.30 -14.13 16.19
N LEU A 112 12.55 -12.91 15.71
CA LEU A 112 13.34 -12.65 14.53
C LEU A 112 14.49 -11.70 14.85
N LEU A 113 15.60 -11.86 14.15
CA LEU A 113 16.78 -11.01 14.26
C LEU A 113 17.25 -10.59 12.87
N VAL A 114 17.38 -9.29 12.63
CA VAL A 114 18.11 -8.80 11.45
C VAL A 114 19.51 -8.40 11.85
N THR A 115 20.52 -8.98 11.18
CA THR A 115 21.92 -8.55 11.29
C THR A 115 22.37 -7.91 9.97
N GLY A 116 23.33 -7.00 10.06
CA GLY A 116 23.86 -6.31 8.89
C GLY A 116 25.35 -6.02 9.00
N GLY A 117 26.05 -6.02 7.87
CA GLY A 117 27.41 -5.55 7.72
C GLY A 117 27.51 -4.46 6.66
N VAL A 118 28.24 -3.40 6.98
CA VAL A 118 28.42 -2.22 6.13
C VAL A 118 29.90 -2.06 5.81
N LEU A 119 30.23 -1.97 4.54
CA LEU A 119 31.56 -1.63 4.04
C LEU A 119 31.44 -0.47 3.05
N VAL A 120 32.14 0.61 3.34
CA VAL A 120 32.23 1.77 2.46
C VAL A 120 33.65 1.85 1.88
N LYS A 121 33.74 1.84 0.56
CA LYS A 121 35.03 2.02 -0.13
C LYS A 121 34.83 3.00 -1.27
N ASP A 122 35.54 4.11 -1.23
CA ASP A 122 35.35 5.24 -2.11
C ASP A 122 33.85 5.70 -2.03
N ASP A 123 33.13 5.79 -3.16
CA ASP A 123 31.70 6.11 -3.21
C ASP A 123 30.79 4.88 -3.26
N LEU A 124 31.36 3.68 -3.10
CA LEU A 124 30.61 2.43 -3.14
C LEU A 124 30.27 1.94 -1.73
N LEU A 125 28.99 1.63 -1.56
CA LEU A 125 28.41 0.99 -0.40
C LEU A 125 28.21 -0.50 -0.71
N LYS A 126 28.81 -1.38 0.10
CA LYS A 126 28.49 -2.80 0.14
C LYS A 126 27.76 -3.10 1.45
N MET A 127 26.60 -3.70 1.34
CA MET A 127 25.76 -4.03 2.50
C MET A 127 25.39 -5.51 2.45
N GLU A 128 25.63 -6.21 3.54
CA GLU A 128 25.22 -7.60 3.71
C GLU A 128 24.18 -7.67 4.83
N LEU A 129 22.96 -8.08 4.50
CA LEU A 129 21.81 -8.11 5.42
C LEU A 129 21.29 -9.54 5.55
N ARG A 130 20.93 -9.95 6.76
CA ARG A 130 20.43 -11.27 7.08
C ARG A 130 19.26 -11.21 8.05
N LEU A 131 18.27 -12.05 7.82
CA LEU A 131 17.16 -12.31 8.75
C LEU A 131 17.29 -13.73 9.28
N TYR A 132 17.22 -13.89 10.60
CA TYR A 132 17.27 -15.17 11.30
C TYR A 132 15.99 -15.42 12.07
N ASP A 133 15.58 -16.68 12.18
CA ASP A 133 14.70 -17.21 13.20
C ASP A 133 15.58 -17.49 14.43
N THR A 134 15.27 -16.83 15.54
CA THR A 134 16.12 -16.90 16.74
C THR A 134 15.93 -18.18 17.51
N PHE A 135 14.74 -18.79 17.45
CA PHE A 135 14.44 -20.06 18.13
C PHE A 135 15.00 -21.26 17.38
N LYS A 136 14.94 -21.23 16.04
CA LYS A 136 15.50 -22.29 15.19
C LYS A 136 16.98 -22.10 14.92
N GLU A 137 17.55 -20.94 15.28
CA GLU A 137 18.92 -20.54 14.99
C GLU A 137 19.28 -20.62 13.49
N GLN A 138 18.27 -20.37 12.62
CA GLN A 138 18.35 -20.58 11.18
C GLN A 138 18.26 -19.28 10.39
N LEU A 139 19.10 -19.22 9.35
CA LEU A 139 19.01 -18.15 8.36
C LEU A 139 17.76 -18.31 7.50
N ILE A 140 16.88 -17.29 7.53
CA ILE A 140 15.69 -17.20 6.66
C ILE A 140 16.06 -16.55 5.33
N ILE A 141 16.79 -15.42 5.38
CA ILE A 141 17.21 -14.64 4.20
C ILE A 141 18.63 -14.12 4.42
N GLY A 142 19.45 -14.18 3.37
CA GLY A 142 20.74 -13.49 3.30
C GLY A 142 20.89 -12.81 1.94
N LYS A 143 21.18 -11.51 1.93
CA LYS A 143 21.37 -10.71 0.71
C LYS A 143 22.60 -9.84 0.82
N LYS A 144 23.29 -9.70 -0.34
CA LYS A 144 24.41 -8.76 -0.51
C LYS A 144 24.05 -7.74 -1.58
N TYR A 145 24.25 -6.48 -1.25
CA TYR A 145 23.99 -5.36 -2.13
C TYR A 145 25.27 -4.58 -2.38
N THR A 146 25.39 -4.01 -3.58
CA THR A 146 26.46 -3.07 -3.93
C THR A 146 25.83 -1.94 -4.74
N ALA A 147 25.97 -0.70 -4.27
CA ALA A 147 25.42 0.48 -4.92
C ALA A 147 26.20 1.73 -4.49
N GLY A 148 25.86 2.91 -4.98
CA GLY A 148 26.37 4.16 -4.44
C GLY A 148 25.87 4.42 -3.02
N ILE A 149 26.59 5.22 -2.23
CA ILE A 149 26.21 5.57 -0.85
C ILE A 149 24.81 6.24 -0.83
N SER A 150 24.48 7.05 -1.84
CA SER A 150 23.18 7.70 -1.99
C SER A 150 22.01 6.72 -2.14
N ASP A 151 22.25 5.49 -2.55
CA ASP A 151 21.24 4.46 -2.75
C ASP A 151 20.96 3.60 -1.50
N GLN A 152 21.52 3.98 -0.35
CA GLN A 152 21.31 3.28 0.92
C GLN A 152 19.84 2.96 1.20
N ARG A 153 18.94 3.95 1.00
CA ARG A 153 17.50 3.77 1.19
C ARG A 153 16.94 2.68 0.27
N LYS A 154 17.31 2.67 -1.00
CA LYS A 154 16.86 1.64 -1.97
C LYS A 154 17.28 0.23 -1.55
N ILE A 155 18.51 0.08 -1.04
CA ILE A 155 19.01 -1.19 -0.50
C ILE A 155 18.11 -1.67 0.64
N ILE A 156 17.85 -0.79 1.62
CA ILE A 156 17.04 -1.15 2.80
C ILE A 156 15.60 -1.50 2.40
N LEU A 157 14.96 -0.70 1.55
CA LEU A 157 13.60 -1.01 1.06
C LEU A 157 13.56 -2.32 0.28
N SER A 158 14.58 -2.61 -0.55
CA SER A 158 14.69 -3.88 -1.27
C SER A 158 14.80 -5.06 -0.30
N PHE A 159 15.57 -4.93 0.78
CA PHE A 159 15.66 -5.98 1.80
C PHE A 159 14.34 -6.13 2.58
N CYS A 160 13.70 -5.04 2.98
CA CYS A 160 12.38 -5.09 3.64
C CYS A 160 11.34 -5.79 2.77
N ARG A 161 11.34 -5.55 1.44
CA ARG A 161 10.49 -6.26 0.48
C ARG A 161 10.73 -7.77 0.51
N GLU A 162 12.00 -8.20 0.50
CA GLU A 162 12.36 -9.63 0.60
C GLU A 162 11.89 -10.25 1.92
N VAL A 163 12.05 -9.51 3.05
CA VAL A 163 11.57 -9.94 4.38
C VAL A 163 10.07 -10.16 4.34
N ILE A 164 9.29 -9.16 3.88
CA ILE A 164 7.83 -9.27 3.80
C ILE A 164 7.42 -10.39 2.85
N TYR A 165 8.03 -10.46 1.67
CA TYR A 165 7.72 -11.52 0.71
C TYR A 165 7.97 -12.91 1.27
N ARG A 166 9.10 -13.11 1.97
CA ARG A 166 9.45 -14.41 2.56
C ARG A 166 8.48 -14.85 3.65
N LEU A 167 7.98 -13.90 4.43
CA LEU A 167 7.09 -14.19 5.56
C LEU A 167 5.61 -14.25 5.16
N THR A 168 5.19 -13.54 4.11
CA THR A 168 3.76 -13.37 3.77
C THR A 168 3.38 -13.88 2.39
N GLY A 169 4.36 -14.11 1.51
CA GLY A 169 4.11 -14.37 0.08
C GLY A 169 3.74 -13.11 -0.72
N ASN A 170 3.65 -11.95 -0.09
CA ASN A 170 3.31 -10.68 -0.74
C ASN A 170 4.53 -9.74 -0.74
N ARG A 171 4.74 -8.99 -1.82
CA ARG A 171 5.89 -8.08 -1.95
C ARG A 171 5.78 -6.79 -1.15
N GLY A 172 4.60 -6.52 -0.56
CA GLY A 172 4.34 -5.29 0.20
C GLY A 172 4.02 -4.10 -0.72
N PHE A 173 4.40 -2.90 -0.25
CA PHE A 173 4.04 -1.62 -0.89
C PHE A 173 5.23 -0.64 -0.99
N PHE A 174 6.45 -1.13 -0.91
CA PHE A 174 7.66 -0.31 -0.70
C PHE A 174 8.06 0.56 -1.90
N ASN A 175 7.57 0.27 -3.11
CA ASN A 175 7.77 1.09 -4.31
C ASN A 175 6.53 1.91 -4.67
N SER A 176 5.53 1.94 -3.81
CA SER A 176 4.33 2.73 -4.04
C SER A 176 4.50 4.17 -3.56
N LYS A 177 3.60 5.04 -4.01
CA LYS A 177 3.57 6.46 -3.67
C LYS A 177 2.19 6.87 -3.20
N ILE A 178 2.13 7.98 -2.47
CA ILE A 178 0.87 8.58 -2.05
C ILE A 178 0.79 9.97 -2.68
N ALA A 179 -0.23 10.19 -3.52
CA ALA A 179 -0.62 11.51 -3.96
C ALA A 179 -1.65 12.08 -2.98
N PHE A 180 -1.54 13.36 -2.67
CA PHE A 180 -2.45 14.03 -1.75
C PHE A 180 -2.56 15.52 -2.08
N VAL A 181 -3.60 16.16 -1.61
CA VAL A 181 -3.78 17.61 -1.72
C VAL A 181 -3.09 18.29 -0.55
N SER A 182 -2.29 19.33 -0.80
CA SER A 182 -1.64 20.15 0.23
C SER A 182 -1.91 21.63 0.02
N THR A 183 -2.08 22.37 1.11
CA THR A 183 -2.15 23.84 1.10
C THR A 183 -0.85 24.51 1.50
N SER A 184 0.25 23.77 1.61
CA SER A 184 1.56 24.30 2.05
C SER A 184 2.10 25.44 1.18
N SER A 185 1.71 25.51 -0.08
CA SER A 185 2.06 26.58 -1.03
C SER A 185 1.10 27.76 -1.04
N GLY A 186 0.09 27.78 -0.17
CA GLY A 186 -0.99 28.77 -0.13
C GLY A 186 -2.21 28.45 -0.98
N ASN A 187 -2.14 27.47 -1.88
CA ASN A 187 -3.25 26.97 -2.69
C ASN A 187 -3.38 25.45 -2.52
N LYS A 188 -4.54 24.90 -2.87
CA LYS A 188 -4.73 23.45 -2.89
C LYS A 188 -4.04 22.87 -4.12
N GLU A 189 -2.87 22.28 -3.90
CA GLU A 189 -2.06 21.66 -4.95
C GLU A 189 -1.83 20.18 -4.64
N ILE A 190 -1.58 19.38 -5.67
CA ILE A 190 -1.23 17.97 -5.48
C ILE A 190 0.24 17.85 -5.16
N CYS A 191 0.53 17.13 -4.11
CA CYS A 191 1.86 16.66 -3.72
C CYS A 191 1.92 15.15 -3.84
N VAL A 192 3.14 14.62 -4.02
CA VAL A 192 3.43 13.18 -4.06
C VAL A 192 4.57 12.89 -3.11
N CYS A 193 4.43 11.86 -2.29
CA CYS A 193 5.50 11.32 -1.43
C CYS A 193 5.66 9.82 -1.63
N GLU A 194 6.70 9.22 -1.07
CA GLU A 194 6.82 7.77 -0.96
C GLU A 194 5.79 7.21 0.04
N PHE A 195 5.62 5.89 0.05
CA PHE A 195 4.60 5.18 0.86
C PHE A 195 4.62 5.54 2.35
N ASP A 196 5.78 5.90 2.91
CA ASP A 196 6.01 6.26 4.31
C ASP A 196 6.03 7.77 4.59
N GLY A 197 5.68 8.59 3.59
CA GLY A 197 5.70 10.04 3.67
C GLY A 197 7.06 10.68 3.35
N TYR A 198 8.07 9.89 3.00
CA TYR A 198 9.39 10.40 2.64
C TYR A 198 9.36 11.19 1.33
N ASN A 199 10.22 12.21 1.24
CA ASN A 199 10.44 13.06 0.06
C ASN A 199 9.16 13.61 -0.58
N PRO A 200 8.34 14.39 0.15
CA PRO A 200 7.14 15.00 -0.41
C PRO A 200 7.51 16.08 -1.43
N VAL A 201 7.01 15.95 -2.66
CA VAL A 201 7.26 16.88 -3.77
C VAL A 201 5.94 17.42 -4.30
N GLN A 202 5.86 18.73 -4.50
CA GLN A 202 4.70 19.36 -5.14
C GLN A 202 4.68 19.00 -6.64
N PHE A 203 3.58 18.37 -7.07
CA PHE A 203 3.39 17.91 -8.44
C PHE A 203 2.69 18.96 -9.33
N THR A 204 1.70 19.68 -8.78
CA THR A 204 0.97 20.73 -9.50
C THR A 204 1.35 22.11 -9.01
N HIS A 205 1.34 23.09 -9.91
CA HIS A 205 1.68 24.49 -9.64
C HIS A 205 0.63 25.41 -10.29
N ASN A 206 -0.65 25.04 -10.17
CA ASN A 206 -1.76 25.70 -10.84
C ASN A 206 -2.14 27.02 -10.18
N LYS A 207 -1.69 27.29 -8.96
CA LYS A 207 -2.11 28.43 -8.12
C LYS A 207 -3.63 28.54 -8.00
N SER A 208 -4.30 27.40 -7.94
CA SER A 208 -5.74 27.26 -7.93
C SER A 208 -6.15 26.04 -7.09
N ILE A 209 -7.45 25.79 -6.96
CA ILE A 209 -7.95 24.60 -6.30
C ILE A 209 -7.69 23.37 -7.18
N THR A 210 -6.93 22.41 -6.67
CA THR A 210 -6.64 21.12 -7.30
C THR A 210 -6.97 20.00 -6.32
N LEU A 211 -7.79 19.00 -6.72
CA LEU A 211 -8.41 18.01 -5.85
C LEU A 211 -8.43 16.62 -6.50
N PHE A 212 -8.73 15.60 -5.70
CA PHE A 212 -9.04 14.23 -6.11
C PHE A 212 -8.00 13.61 -7.03
N PRO A 213 -6.72 13.48 -6.57
CA PRO A 213 -5.72 12.74 -7.33
C PRO A 213 -6.11 11.27 -7.46
N ALA A 214 -5.84 10.67 -8.62
CA ALA A 214 -6.06 9.26 -8.90
C ALA A 214 -4.93 8.70 -9.77
N TRP A 215 -4.27 7.64 -9.30
CA TRP A 215 -3.19 6.97 -10.00
C TRP A 215 -3.69 5.99 -11.04
N SER A 216 -3.00 5.93 -12.19
CA SER A 216 -3.18 4.84 -13.16
C SER A 216 -2.62 3.52 -12.63
N SER A 217 -3.04 2.41 -13.25
CA SER A 217 -2.63 1.05 -12.82
C SER A 217 -1.13 0.78 -12.95
N ASP A 218 -0.42 1.50 -13.83
CA ASP A 218 1.03 1.46 -14.02
C ASP A 218 1.78 2.46 -13.13
N ALA A 219 1.05 3.29 -12.35
CA ALA A 219 1.57 4.39 -11.55
C ALA A 219 2.39 5.44 -12.36
N GLU A 220 2.21 5.50 -13.69
CA GLU A 220 2.89 6.47 -14.55
C GLU A 220 2.05 7.72 -14.81
N TRP A 221 0.73 7.66 -14.61
CA TRP A 221 -0.19 8.76 -14.84
C TRP A 221 -0.95 9.14 -13.58
N LEU A 222 -1.21 10.43 -13.45
CA LEU A 222 -2.05 10.98 -12.39
C LEU A 222 -3.20 11.78 -13.04
N ALA A 223 -4.44 11.40 -12.71
CA ALA A 223 -5.63 12.17 -13.05
C ALA A 223 -6.07 12.98 -11.82
N TYR A 224 -6.58 14.18 -12.02
CA TYR A 224 -7.04 15.06 -10.94
C TYR A 224 -8.00 16.13 -11.45
N THR A 225 -8.74 16.75 -10.55
CA THR A 225 -9.62 17.89 -10.84
C THR A 225 -8.90 19.20 -10.55
N SER A 226 -8.97 20.18 -11.47
CA SER A 226 -8.42 21.52 -11.23
C SER A 226 -9.36 22.62 -11.65
N TYR A 227 -9.41 23.69 -10.88
CA TYR A 227 -10.21 24.90 -11.14
C TYR A 227 -9.40 26.01 -11.82
N VAL A 228 -8.23 25.72 -12.36
CA VAL A 228 -7.33 26.71 -12.96
C VAL A 228 -7.97 27.48 -14.12
N GLN A 229 -8.98 26.91 -14.80
CA GLN A 229 -9.76 27.56 -15.86
C GLN A 229 -11.09 28.14 -15.39
N GLY A 230 -11.28 28.33 -14.05
CA GLY A 230 -12.48 28.93 -13.46
C GLY A 230 -13.62 27.96 -13.16
N LYS A 231 -13.53 26.70 -13.63
CA LYS A 231 -14.48 25.61 -13.35
C LYS A 231 -13.74 24.30 -13.12
N PRO A 232 -14.40 23.29 -12.53
CA PRO A 232 -13.76 21.98 -12.33
C PRO A 232 -13.57 21.26 -13.67
N ASP A 233 -12.32 21.13 -14.08
CA ASP A 233 -11.90 20.36 -15.25
C ASP A 233 -11.00 19.19 -14.83
N LEU A 234 -11.09 18.10 -15.58
CA LEU A 234 -10.29 16.92 -15.33
C LEU A 234 -8.96 17.02 -16.10
N TYR A 235 -7.86 16.88 -15.37
CA TYR A 235 -6.50 16.84 -15.91
C TYR A 235 -5.97 15.43 -15.81
N ILE A 236 -5.31 14.96 -16.85
CA ILE A 236 -4.61 13.68 -16.93
C ILE A 236 -3.16 13.99 -17.28
N ARG A 237 -2.20 13.65 -16.44
CA ARG A 237 -0.80 13.98 -16.61
C ARG A 237 0.12 12.79 -16.36
N HIS A 238 1.11 12.62 -17.24
CA HIS A 238 2.23 11.70 -16.99
C HIS A 238 3.14 12.27 -15.91
N ILE A 239 3.66 11.41 -15.02
CA ILE A 239 4.42 11.85 -13.84
C ILE A 239 5.77 12.46 -14.21
N LYS A 240 6.47 11.88 -15.17
CA LYS A 240 7.82 12.26 -15.58
C LYS A 240 7.84 13.13 -16.83
N GLU A 241 6.92 12.88 -17.75
CA GLU A 241 6.89 13.53 -19.06
C GLU A 241 5.90 14.70 -19.11
N LYS A 242 6.15 15.68 -20.00
CA LYS A 242 5.22 16.80 -20.21
C LYS A 242 4.03 16.40 -21.09
N GLN A 243 3.55 15.16 -20.96
CA GLN A 243 2.39 14.66 -21.67
C GLN A 243 1.14 14.74 -20.80
N GLY A 244 0.00 14.99 -21.44
CA GLY A 244 -1.27 15.00 -20.73
C GLY A 244 -2.46 15.32 -21.61
N ALA A 245 -3.62 15.27 -20.99
CA ALA A 245 -4.90 15.64 -21.59
C ALA A 245 -5.74 16.44 -20.61
N ILE A 246 -6.67 17.23 -21.11
CA ILE A 246 -7.65 17.98 -20.33
C ILE A 246 -9.03 17.60 -20.84
N VAL A 247 -9.92 17.22 -19.92
CA VAL A 247 -11.35 17.04 -20.20
C VAL A 247 -12.07 18.25 -19.64
N SER A 248 -12.47 19.15 -20.53
CA SER A 248 -13.17 20.40 -20.20
C SER A 248 -14.52 20.42 -20.92
N LYS A 249 -15.45 19.60 -20.45
CA LYS A 249 -16.85 19.64 -20.90
C LYS A 249 -17.60 20.73 -20.14
N MET A 250 -18.75 21.14 -20.65
CA MET A 250 -19.64 22.06 -19.94
C MET A 250 -20.04 21.48 -18.58
N GLY A 251 -20.10 22.31 -17.54
CA GLY A 251 -20.43 21.88 -16.19
C GLY A 251 -19.26 21.26 -15.43
N ILE A 252 -19.53 20.22 -14.65
CA ILE A 252 -18.59 19.57 -13.73
C ILE A 252 -17.81 18.46 -14.45
N ASN A 253 -16.51 18.41 -14.23
CA ASN A 253 -15.60 17.33 -14.69
C ASN A 253 -14.68 16.99 -13.52
N THR A 254 -14.98 15.91 -12.76
CA THR A 254 -14.35 15.67 -11.45
C THR A 254 -14.26 14.19 -11.09
N THR A 255 -13.63 13.90 -9.94
CA THR A 255 -13.53 12.58 -9.29
C THR A 255 -13.13 11.44 -10.24
N PRO A 256 -11.90 11.53 -10.82
CA PRO A 256 -11.40 10.47 -11.69
C PRO A 256 -11.09 9.18 -10.91
N ALA A 257 -11.29 8.02 -11.56
CA ALA A 257 -10.89 6.71 -11.05
C ALA A 257 -10.45 5.82 -12.22
N TRP A 258 -9.20 5.42 -12.24
CA TRP A 258 -8.64 4.57 -13.31
C TRP A 258 -9.17 3.14 -13.23
N VAL A 259 -9.46 2.58 -14.40
CA VAL A 259 -9.89 1.18 -14.53
C VAL A 259 -8.66 0.27 -14.33
N PRO A 260 -8.71 -0.73 -13.45
CA PRO A 260 -7.60 -1.65 -13.25
C PRO A 260 -7.14 -2.34 -14.54
N GLY A 261 -5.83 -2.30 -14.80
CA GLY A 261 -5.21 -2.96 -15.95
C GLY A 261 -5.52 -2.34 -17.32
N ARG A 262 -6.20 -1.16 -17.38
CA ARG A 262 -6.55 -0.48 -18.63
C ARG A 262 -6.10 0.97 -18.61
N PHE A 263 -5.77 1.51 -19.78
CA PHE A 263 -5.52 2.94 -19.94
C PHE A 263 -6.84 3.70 -20.20
N GLU A 264 -7.78 3.50 -19.28
CA GLU A 264 -9.12 4.08 -19.24
C GLU A 264 -9.44 4.53 -17.82
N LEU A 265 -10.32 5.51 -17.68
CA LEU A 265 -10.76 6.00 -16.36
C LEU A 265 -12.26 6.34 -16.38
N ALA A 266 -12.91 6.15 -15.23
CA ALA A 266 -14.22 6.74 -14.98
C ALA A 266 -14.06 8.14 -14.40
N ALA A 267 -15.01 9.03 -14.68
CA ALA A 267 -15.07 10.35 -14.08
C ALA A 267 -16.53 10.85 -14.03
N THR A 268 -16.81 11.75 -13.08
CA THR A 268 -18.11 12.43 -12.98
C THR A 268 -18.14 13.61 -13.93
N LEU A 269 -19.07 13.60 -14.89
CA LEU A 269 -19.30 14.68 -15.85
C LEU A 269 -20.77 15.10 -15.84
N SER A 270 -21.07 16.41 -15.99
CA SER A 270 -22.45 16.94 -15.96
C SER A 270 -22.90 17.61 -17.25
N PHE A 271 -22.17 17.44 -18.36
CA PHE A 271 -22.49 18.13 -19.62
C PHE A 271 -23.82 17.72 -20.27
N SER A 272 -24.40 16.61 -19.85
CA SER A 272 -25.68 16.09 -20.35
C SER A 272 -26.86 16.33 -19.41
N GLY A 273 -26.69 17.12 -18.35
CA GLY A 273 -27.70 17.38 -17.31
C GLY A 273 -27.15 17.11 -15.92
N ASP A 274 -27.75 16.18 -15.17
CA ASP A 274 -27.28 15.76 -13.86
C ASP A 274 -25.85 15.17 -13.94
N PRO A 275 -25.04 15.32 -12.87
CA PRO A 275 -23.74 14.68 -12.78
C PRO A 275 -23.85 13.16 -12.84
N GLU A 276 -23.17 12.58 -13.80
CA GLU A 276 -23.18 11.15 -14.09
C GLU A 276 -21.76 10.62 -14.30
N ILE A 277 -21.57 9.32 -14.21
CA ILE A 277 -20.28 8.68 -14.39
C ILE A 277 -20.09 8.28 -15.85
N TYR A 278 -18.98 8.68 -16.43
CA TYR A 278 -18.59 8.39 -17.81
C TYR A 278 -17.27 7.63 -17.83
N LEU A 279 -17.15 6.67 -18.74
CA LEU A 279 -15.89 6.02 -19.08
C LEU A 279 -15.17 6.85 -20.16
N LEU A 280 -13.88 7.11 -19.93
CA LEU A 280 -13.01 7.84 -20.83
C LEU A 280 -11.75 7.02 -21.13
N THR A 281 -11.13 7.29 -22.28
CA THR A 281 -9.76 6.84 -22.52
C THR A 281 -8.78 7.59 -21.62
N GLY A 282 -7.58 7.05 -21.37
CA GLY A 282 -6.49 7.76 -20.69
C GLY A 282 -6.00 9.03 -21.40
N ARG A 283 -6.54 9.34 -22.59
CA ARG A 283 -6.35 10.59 -23.33
C ARG A 283 -7.55 11.55 -23.24
N GLY A 284 -8.52 11.26 -22.35
CA GLY A 284 -9.66 12.13 -22.06
C GLY A 284 -10.80 12.09 -23.08
N LYS A 285 -10.81 11.15 -24.04
CA LYS A 285 -11.94 10.98 -24.96
C LYS A 285 -13.03 10.15 -24.27
N VAL A 286 -14.26 10.68 -24.25
CA VAL A 286 -15.44 9.97 -23.74
C VAL A 286 -15.71 8.73 -24.60
N ILE A 287 -15.81 7.57 -23.95
CA ILE A 287 -16.16 6.27 -24.56
C ILE A 287 -17.66 6.04 -24.46
N LYS A 288 -18.20 6.05 -23.21
CA LYS A 288 -19.63 5.82 -22.93
C LYS A 288 -20.03 6.41 -21.59
N ARG A 289 -21.31 6.63 -21.40
CA ARG A 289 -21.96 6.91 -20.11
C ARG A 289 -22.16 5.59 -19.36
N LEU A 290 -21.79 5.54 -18.09
CA LEU A 290 -21.95 4.35 -17.25
C LEU A 290 -23.21 4.41 -16.40
N THR A 291 -23.57 5.59 -15.88
CA THR A 291 -24.79 5.78 -15.08
C THR A 291 -25.79 6.71 -15.79
N ASN A 292 -27.08 6.48 -15.57
CA ASN A 292 -28.15 7.26 -16.22
C ASN A 292 -29.41 7.26 -15.34
N GLU A 293 -29.32 7.88 -14.19
CA GLU A 293 -30.44 7.96 -13.22
C GLU A 293 -30.71 9.41 -12.83
N THR A 294 -31.91 9.67 -12.31
CA THR A 294 -32.22 10.98 -11.76
C THR A 294 -31.45 11.22 -10.47
N GLY A 295 -30.71 12.32 -10.41
CA GLY A 295 -29.89 12.70 -9.27
C GLY A 295 -28.40 12.69 -9.59
N ILE A 296 -27.58 12.79 -8.57
CA ILE A 296 -26.13 12.88 -8.71
C ILE A 296 -25.51 11.49 -8.53
N ASP A 297 -24.79 11.02 -9.55
CA ASP A 297 -23.92 9.86 -9.49
C ASP A 297 -22.46 10.33 -9.61
N SER A 298 -21.60 9.98 -8.64
CA SER A 298 -20.24 10.52 -8.52
C SER A 298 -19.28 9.60 -7.79
N SER A 299 -18.00 9.99 -7.78
CA SER A 299 -16.93 9.34 -7.00
C SER A 299 -16.83 7.83 -7.26
N PRO A 300 -16.60 7.42 -8.52
CA PRO A 300 -16.46 6.01 -8.85
C PRO A 300 -15.19 5.42 -8.25
N THR A 301 -15.23 4.11 -7.95
CA THR A 301 -14.07 3.26 -7.64
C THR A 301 -14.32 1.85 -8.19
N TRP A 302 -13.26 1.14 -8.54
CA TRP A 302 -13.36 -0.12 -9.26
C TRP A 302 -13.01 -1.32 -8.39
N SER A 303 -13.70 -2.45 -8.63
CA SER A 303 -13.21 -3.75 -8.17
C SER A 303 -11.86 -4.07 -8.82
N PRO A 304 -10.96 -4.86 -8.19
CA PRO A 304 -9.62 -5.14 -8.72
C PRO A 304 -9.62 -5.80 -10.11
N ASP A 305 -10.68 -6.53 -10.45
CA ASP A 305 -10.87 -7.16 -11.76
C ASP A 305 -11.51 -6.23 -12.81
N GLY A 306 -11.89 -4.99 -12.41
CA GLY A 306 -12.53 -4.00 -13.27
C GLY A 306 -13.92 -4.35 -13.76
N LYS A 307 -14.60 -5.36 -13.17
CA LYS A 307 -15.94 -5.79 -13.57
C LYS A 307 -17.06 -5.09 -12.81
N LYS A 308 -16.76 -4.57 -11.62
CA LYS A 308 -17.72 -3.85 -10.80
C LYS A 308 -17.21 -2.45 -10.50
N MET A 309 -18.15 -1.51 -10.38
CA MET A 309 -17.89 -0.14 -9.98
C MET A 309 -18.73 0.20 -8.75
N ALA A 310 -18.08 0.64 -7.66
CA ALA A 310 -18.81 1.27 -6.57
C ALA A 310 -18.80 2.79 -6.76
N PHE A 311 -19.89 3.44 -6.41
CA PHE A 311 -20.05 4.88 -6.62
C PHE A 311 -21.04 5.49 -5.64
N VAL A 312 -21.02 6.80 -5.51
CA VAL A 312 -21.99 7.55 -4.71
C VAL A 312 -23.18 7.93 -5.57
N SER A 313 -24.38 7.63 -5.09
CA SER A 313 -25.63 8.02 -5.77
C SER A 313 -26.62 8.71 -4.82
N ARG A 314 -27.32 9.70 -5.33
CA ARG A 314 -28.45 10.37 -4.65
C ARG A 314 -29.83 9.88 -5.11
N ARG A 315 -29.93 8.82 -5.92
CA ARG A 315 -31.21 8.28 -6.43
C ARG A 315 -32.20 7.88 -5.33
N SER A 316 -31.76 7.62 -4.10
CA SER A 316 -32.60 7.37 -2.93
C SER A 316 -32.71 8.56 -1.97
N GLY A 317 -32.37 9.79 -2.44
CA GLY A 317 -32.49 11.06 -1.68
C GLY A 317 -31.16 11.53 -1.11
N THR A 318 -30.57 10.83 -0.13
CA THR A 318 -29.25 11.16 0.45
C THR A 318 -28.13 10.38 -0.22
N PRO A 319 -26.87 10.90 -0.20
CA PRO A 319 -25.73 10.19 -0.77
C PRO A 319 -25.51 8.83 -0.12
N GLN A 320 -25.53 7.78 -0.93
CA GLN A 320 -25.27 6.40 -0.52
C GLN A 320 -24.36 5.72 -1.52
N ILE A 321 -23.70 4.65 -1.10
CA ILE A 321 -22.84 3.86 -1.99
C ILE A 321 -23.69 2.79 -2.67
N TYR A 322 -23.48 2.68 -3.98
CA TYR A 322 -24.07 1.68 -4.87
C TYR A 322 -22.97 0.91 -5.55
N ILE A 323 -23.26 -0.32 -5.96
CA ILE A 323 -22.41 -1.15 -6.81
C ILE A 323 -23.14 -1.37 -8.13
N ASP A 324 -22.44 -1.11 -9.24
CA ASP A 324 -22.83 -1.48 -10.60
C ASP A 324 -22.01 -2.71 -11.03
N ASP A 325 -22.67 -3.79 -11.36
CA ASP A 325 -22.08 -4.96 -11.98
C ASP A 325 -22.16 -4.77 -13.51
N LEU A 326 -21.03 -4.43 -14.13
CA LEU A 326 -20.97 -4.03 -15.54
C LEU A 326 -21.22 -5.17 -16.53
N ASP A 327 -21.07 -6.41 -16.10
CA ASP A 327 -21.36 -7.60 -16.93
C ASP A 327 -22.87 -7.86 -16.99
N SER A 328 -23.58 -7.71 -15.87
CA SER A 328 -25.02 -7.94 -15.78
C SER A 328 -25.87 -6.66 -15.92
N GLY A 329 -25.26 -5.48 -15.76
CA GLY A 329 -25.96 -4.19 -15.71
C GLY A 329 -26.82 -3.98 -14.46
N ARG A 330 -26.62 -4.79 -13.41
CA ARG A 330 -27.35 -4.72 -12.16
C ARG A 330 -26.73 -3.70 -11.22
N VAL A 331 -27.52 -2.71 -10.80
CA VAL A 331 -27.12 -1.68 -9.84
C VAL A 331 -27.81 -1.95 -8.50
N GLU A 332 -27.02 -2.09 -7.43
CA GLU A 332 -27.53 -2.37 -6.09
C GLU A 332 -27.01 -1.36 -5.07
N ARG A 333 -27.89 -0.97 -4.13
CA ARG A 333 -27.47 -0.14 -3.00
C ARG A 333 -26.67 -0.97 -2.00
N LEU A 334 -25.49 -0.48 -1.62
CA LEU A 334 -24.59 -1.13 -0.67
C LEU A 334 -24.79 -0.63 0.76
N THR A 335 -24.97 0.69 0.97
CA THR A 335 -25.06 1.29 2.30
C THR A 335 -26.47 1.71 2.64
N PHE A 336 -26.95 1.32 3.84
CA PHE A 336 -28.31 1.59 4.33
C PHE A 336 -28.33 2.39 5.64
N GLN A 337 -27.20 2.45 6.36
CA GLN A 337 -27.05 3.18 7.61
C GLN A 337 -26.34 4.52 7.36
N GLY A 338 -26.63 5.53 8.19
CA GLY A 338 -26.06 6.87 8.05
C GLY A 338 -26.78 7.74 7.01
N LYS A 339 -26.61 9.05 7.13
CA LYS A 339 -27.24 10.03 6.22
C LYS A 339 -26.39 10.27 4.96
N TYR A 340 -25.07 10.28 5.09
CA TYR A 340 -24.14 10.57 4.02
C TYR A 340 -23.02 9.52 4.04
N ASN A 341 -22.99 8.70 3.01
CA ASN A 341 -21.91 7.74 2.75
C ASN A 341 -21.27 8.09 1.42
N THR A 342 -20.00 8.49 1.47
CA THR A 342 -19.30 9.10 0.34
C THR A 342 -17.86 8.57 0.21
N GLN A 343 -17.18 8.94 -0.87
CA GLN A 343 -15.75 8.64 -1.10
C GLN A 343 -15.42 7.15 -0.96
N PRO A 344 -16.16 6.26 -1.65
CA PRO A 344 -15.84 4.84 -1.61
C PRO A 344 -14.46 4.57 -2.20
N CYS A 345 -13.74 3.61 -1.61
CA CYS A 345 -12.48 3.09 -2.10
C CYS A 345 -12.50 1.58 -1.98
N TRP A 346 -12.44 0.87 -3.11
CA TRP A 346 -12.46 -0.59 -3.14
C TRP A 346 -11.12 -1.16 -2.70
N SER A 347 -11.15 -2.17 -1.83
CA SER A 347 -9.94 -2.90 -1.40
C SER A 347 -9.30 -3.62 -2.59
N PRO A 348 -7.97 -3.60 -2.75
CA PRO A 348 -7.28 -4.34 -3.80
C PRO A 348 -7.44 -5.86 -3.67
N LYS A 349 -7.90 -6.36 -2.52
CA LYS A 349 -8.28 -7.77 -2.32
C LYS A 349 -9.66 -8.11 -2.89
N GLY A 350 -10.46 -7.10 -3.27
CA GLY A 350 -11.80 -7.29 -3.82
C GLY A 350 -12.88 -7.59 -2.79
N ASP A 351 -12.53 -7.77 -1.52
CA ASP A 351 -13.39 -8.28 -0.45
C ASP A 351 -14.29 -7.21 0.18
N ARG A 352 -13.87 -5.93 0.21
CA ARG A 352 -14.55 -4.88 0.95
C ARG A 352 -14.30 -3.48 0.35
N ILE A 353 -15.11 -2.52 0.81
CA ILE A 353 -15.06 -1.11 0.41
C ILE A 353 -14.91 -0.27 1.66
N ALA A 354 -13.88 0.60 1.69
CA ALA A 354 -13.74 1.65 2.68
C ALA A 354 -14.50 2.90 2.21
N TYR A 355 -15.08 3.66 3.12
CA TYR A 355 -15.85 4.86 2.79
C TYR A 355 -15.92 5.84 3.95
N SER A 356 -16.23 7.10 3.65
CA SER A 356 -16.51 8.14 4.63
C SER A 356 -17.99 8.15 4.96
N ALA A 357 -18.34 7.97 6.24
CA ALA A 357 -19.71 7.94 6.72
C ALA A 357 -19.96 9.07 7.72
N MET A 358 -20.92 9.95 7.43
CA MET A 358 -21.33 11.02 8.35
C MET A 358 -22.52 10.55 9.19
N GLU A 359 -22.32 10.50 10.50
CA GLU A 359 -23.36 10.21 11.49
C GLU A 359 -23.27 11.21 12.65
N LYS A 360 -24.39 11.77 13.06
CA LYS A 360 -24.50 12.73 14.19
C LYS A 360 -23.59 13.97 14.09
N GLY A 361 -23.22 14.37 12.86
CA GLY A 361 -22.38 15.54 12.59
C GLY A 361 -20.88 15.25 12.59
N GLU A 362 -20.44 14.01 12.75
CA GLU A 362 -19.07 13.58 12.66
C GLU A 362 -18.88 12.63 11.47
N THR A 363 -17.76 12.77 10.75
CA THR A 363 -17.42 11.89 9.64
C THR A 363 -16.36 10.89 10.08
N ASN A 364 -16.64 9.61 9.83
CA ASN A 364 -15.74 8.52 10.18
C ASN A 364 -15.51 7.57 9.02
N ILE A 365 -14.32 6.93 9.00
CA ILE A 365 -14.02 5.87 8.06
C ILE A 365 -14.73 4.59 8.51
N LYS A 366 -15.51 4.00 7.60
CA LYS A 366 -16.08 2.66 7.74
C LYS A 366 -15.61 1.75 6.63
N VAL A 367 -15.66 0.45 6.86
CA VAL A 367 -15.51 -0.59 5.84
C VAL A 367 -16.75 -1.47 5.83
N ILE A 368 -17.08 -2.00 4.65
CA ILE A 368 -18.22 -2.91 4.44
C ILE A 368 -17.80 -3.96 3.40
N GLY A 369 -18.26 -5.20 3.53
CA GLY A 369 -18.11 -6.21 2.49
C GLY A 369 -18.77 -5.75 1.18
N PHE A 370 -18.21 -6.15 0.04
CA PHE A 370 -18.84 -5.82 -1.26
C PHE A 370 -20.23 -6.46 -1.43
N ASP A 371 -20.57 -7.43 -0.61
CA ASP A 371 -21.89 -8.08 -0.48
C ASP A 371 -22.85 -7.32 0.45
N GLY A 372 -22.43 -6.18 1.01
CA GLY A 372 -23.22 -5.36 1.94
C GLY A 372 -23.20 -5.85 3.38
N GLN A 373 -22.40 -6.85 3.72
CA GLN A 373 -22.32 -7.41 5.07
C GLN A 373 -21.13 -6.86 5.86
N GLY A 374 -21.17 -7.00 7.18
CA GLY A 374 -20.04 -6.75 8.07
C GLY A 374 -19.56 -5.29 8.11
N ALA A 375 -20.47 -4.31 8.08
CA ALA A 375 -20.10 -2.89 8.21
C ALA A 375 -19.43 -2.61 9.56
N VAL A 376 -18.18 -2.11 9.56
CA VAL A 376 -17.39 -1.78 10.75
C VAL A 376 -16.87 -0.36 10.64
N GLN A 377 -16.98 0.41 11.74
CA GLN A 377 -16.36 1.72 11.88
C GLN A 377 -14.91 1.56 12.33
N LEU A 378 -13.97 2.18 11.62
CA LEU A 378 -12.53 2.07 11.89
C LEU A 378 -11.96 3.26 12.66
N THR A 379 -12.55 4.46 12.51
CA THR A 379 -12.14 5.66 13.25
C THR A 379 -13.23 6.05 14.24
N HIS A 380 -12.81 6.52 15.43
CA HIS A 380 -13.73 6.86 16.52
C HIS A 380 -13.38 8.24 17.09
N ALA A 381 -14.40 9.04 17.29
CA ALA A 381 -14.49 10.15 18.26
C ALA A 381 -13.42 11.24 18.28
N THR A 382 -12.84 11.69 17.14
CA THR A 382 -12.09 12.96 17.15
C THR A 382 -12.01 13.56 15.76
N GLY A 383 -12.83 14.59 15.54
CA GLY A 383 -12.85 15.32 14.27
C GLY A 383 -13.36 14.49 13.09
N ASP A 384 -13.31 15.08 11.91
CA ASP A 384 -13.70 14.41 10.67
C ASP A 384 -12.56 13.53 10.13
N ASN A 385 -12.92 12.33 9.76
CA ASN A 385 -12.04 11.35 9.16
C ASN A 385 -12.59 10.97 7.78
N GLU A 386 -11.86 11.29 6.70
CA GLU A 386 -12.41 11.28 5.34
C GLU A 386 -11.41 10.72 4.31
N SER A 387 -11.92 10.42 3.12
CA SER A 387 -11.14 10.08 1.94
C SER A 387 -10.20 8.87 2.16
N PRO A 388 -10.73 7.69 2.46
CA PRO A 388 -9.88 6.50 2.64
C PRO A 388 -9.24 6.07 1.32
N ALA A 389 -7.98 5.62 1.39
CA ALA A 389 -7.22 5.05 0.27
C ALA A 389 -6.44 3.83 0.73
N TRP A 390 -6.69 2.67 0.13
CA TRP A 390 -6.00 1.42 0.45
C TRP A 390 -4.56 1.41 -0.05
N SER A 391 -3.66 0.80 0.73
CA SER A 391 -2.35 0.37 0.22
C SER A 391 -2.51 -0.70 -0.87
N PRO A 392 -1.55 -0.85 -1.81
CA PRO A 392 -1.72 -1.73 -2.97
C PRO A 392 -1.97 -3.20 -2.65
N GLU A 393 -1.54 -3.69 -1.48
CA GLU A 393 -1.80 -5.05 -1.01
C GLU A 393 -2.95 -5.16 0.02
N GLY A 394 -3.56 -4.01 0.38
CA GLY A 394 -4.74 -3.94 1.24
C GLY A 394 -4.50 -4.23 2.72
N SER A 395 -3.29 -4.00 3.24
CA SER A 395 -3.00 -4.11 4.68
C SER A 395 -3.19 -2.79 5.43
N LEU A 396 -3.03 -1.66 4.74
CA LEU A 396 -3.12 -0.32 5.31
C LEU A 396 -4.18 0.53 4.61
N ILE A 397 -4.66 1.57 5.32
CA ILE A 397 -5.54 2.61 4.80
C ILE A 397 -4.95 3.97 5.15
N ALA A 398 -4.67 4.81 4.14
CA ALA A 398 -4.41 6.22 4.31
C ALA A 398 -5.75 6.98 4.33
N PHE A 399 -5.86 8.04 5.14
CA PHE A 399 -7.06 8.86 5.23
C PHE A 399 -6.73 10.27 5.71
N SER A 400 -7.63 11.22 5.48
CA SER A 400 -7.54 12.59 6.01
C SER A 400 -8.19 12.66 7.38
N SER A 401 -7.60 13.38 8.33
CA SER A 401 -8.20 13.63 9.63
C SER A 401 -7.84 15.01 10.17
N ASN A 402 -8.81 15.71 10.75
CA ASN A 402 -8.62 17.01 11.42
C ASN A 402 -8.57 16.89 12.95
N ARG A 403 -8.34 15.67 13.48
CA ARG A 403 -8.29 15.37 14.93
C ARG A 403 -7.28 16.19 15.74
N GLU A 404 -6.24 16.72 15.11
CA GLU A 404 -5.22 17.56 15.71
C GLU A 404 -5.31 19.04 15.24
N GLY A 405 -6.45 19.47 14.70
CA GLY A 405 -6.68 20.80 14.15
C GLY A 405 -6.76 20.77 12.62
N PRO A 406 -5.81 21.38 11.87
CA PRO A 406 -5.84 21.31 10.40
C PRO A 406 -5.74 19.89 9.90
N SER A 407 -6.46 19.56 8.81
CA SER A 407 -6.47 18.21 8.23
C SER A 407 -5.07 17.69 7.90
N ARG A 408 -4.82 16.43 8.25
CA ARG A 408 -3.55 15.72 8.03
C ARG A 408 -3.81 14.35 7.45
N ILE A 409 -2.80 13.78 6.78
CA ILE A 409 -2.87 12.38 6.34
C ILE A 409 -2.40 11.47 7.49
N TYR A 410 -3.25 10.51 7.80
CA TYR A 410 -2.97 9.42 8.73
C TYR A 410 -2.95 8.09 7.97
N VAL A 411 -2.27 7.11 8.54
CA VAL A 411 -2.28 5.72 8.08
C VAL A 411 -2.65 4.82 9.24
N MET A 412 -3.50 3.85 8.98
CA MET A 412 -3.94 2.81 9.91
C MET A 412 -3.89 1.43 9.27
N THR A 413 -3.97 0.38 10.08
CA THR A 413 -4.20 -0.96 9.54
C THR A 413 -5.57 -1.06 8.87
N ALA A 414 -5.75 -2.07 8.01
CA ALA A 414 -7.05 -2.40 7.40
C ALA A 414 -8.19 -2.66 8.39
N TYR A 415 -7.90 -2.66 9.68
CA TYR A 415 -8.81 -2.92 10.78
C TYR A 415 -8.99 -1.73 11.74
N GLY A 416 -8.37 -0.58 11.41
CA GLY A 416 -8.51 0.66 12.17
C GLY A 416 -7.54 0.83 13.34
N THR A 417 -6.62 -0.11 13.56
CA THR A 417 -5.60 -0.01 14.62
C THR A 417 -4.36 0.75 14.16
N ASP A 418 -3.46 1.10 15.10
CA ASP A 418 -2.15 1.72 14.85
C ASP A 418 -2.22 3.00 13.99
N GLN A 419 -3.19 3.86 14.26
CA GLN A 419 -3.38 5.12 13.52
C GLN A 419 -2.22 6.08 13.81
N LYS A 420 -1.40 6.36 12.80
CA LYS A 420 -0.26 7.28 12.91
C LYS A 420 -0.31 8.31 11.78
N ARG A 421 0.11 9.53 12.11
CA ARG A 421 0.28 10.60 11.12
C ARG A 421 1.38 10.21 10.13
N LEU A 422 1.12 10.38 8.82
CA LEU A 422 2.04 9.95 7.77
C LEU A 422 3.24 10.89 7.64
N LEU A 423 3.00 12.20 7.62
CA LEU A 423 4.03 13.19 7.35
C LEU A 423 3.73 14.51 8.08
N VAL A 424 4.77 15.34 8.22
CA VAL A 424 4.68 16.65 8.87
C VAL A 424 4.99 17.74 7.83
N LEU A 425 3.95 18.40 7.34
CA LEU A 425 4.03 19.54 6.43
C LEU A 425 3.19 20.70 6.97
N PRO A 426 3.51 21.97 6.64
CA PRO A 426 2.65 23.10 6.94
C PRO A 426 1.33 23.03 6.13
N GLY A 427 0.33 23.80 6.56
CA GLY A 427 -0.98 23.84 5.93
C GLY A 427 -1.77 22.52 6.10
N GLU A 428 -2.81 22.31 5.31
CA GLU A 428 -3.65 21.11 5.32
C GLU A 428 -3.16 20.05 4.35
N GLN A 429 -3.43 18.79 4.66
CA GLN A 429 -3.23 17.65 3.76
C GLN A 429 -4.52 16.82 3.72
N THR A 430 -5.07 16.63 2.50
CA THR A 430 -6.35 15.94 2.28
C THR A 430 -6.32 15.05 1.04
N ASN A 431 -7.37 14.26 0.84
CA ASN A 431 -7.60 13.42 -0.34
C ASN A 431 -6.39 12.53 -0.70
N PRO A 432 -5.87 11.69 0.20
CA PRO A 432 -4.81 10.77 -0.17
C PRO A 432 -5.31 9.78 -1.23
N ASN A 433 -4.42 9.42 -2.15
CA ASN A 433 -4.63 8.33 -3.10
C ASN A 433 -3.34 7.54 -3.21
N TRP A 434 -3.39 6.25 -2.92
CA TRP A 434 -2.23 5.37 -2.90
C TRP A 434 -2.02 4.75 -4.29
N SER A 435 -0.80 4.79 -4.81
CA SER A 435 -0.48 4.20 -6.10
C SER A 435 -0.43 2.68 -6.02
N PRO A 436 -0.60 1.97 -7.14
CA PRO A 436 -0.15 0.59 -7.24
C PRO A 436 1.33 0.44 -6.90
N GLU A 437 1.74 -0.79 -6.53
CA GLU A 437 3.15 -1.15 -6.40
C GLU A 437 3.79 -1.22 -7.79
N VAL A 438 4.90 -0.52 -7.99
CA VAL A 438 5.66 -0.55 -9.25
C VAL A 438 6.70 -1.64 -9.16
N SER A 439 6.72 -2.57 -10.11
CA SER A 439 7.80 -3.55 -10.22
C SER A 439 9.10 -2.84 -10.59
N ASP A 440 10.21 -3.18 -9.92
CA ASP A 440 11.55 -2.79 -10.39
C ASP A 440 11.78 -3.44 -11.76
N ASN A 441 11.87 -2.64 -12.80
CA ASN A 441 12.35 -3.06 -14.13
C ASN A 441 13.87 -3.06 -14.15
#